data_9cfd91705c65b0ac081237a8987c9c71
#
_entry.id   9cfd91705c65b0ac081237a8987c9c71
#
_cell.length_a   1.000
_cell.length_b   1.000
_cell.length_c   1.000
_cell.angle_alpha   90.00
_cell.angle_beta   90.00
_cell.angle_gamma   90.00
#
_symmetry.space_group_name_H-M   'P 1'
#
loop_
_entity.id
_entity.type
_entity.pdbx_description
1 polymer ?
#
loop_
_entity_poly.entity_id
_entity_poly.type
_entity_poly.pdbx_seq_one_letter_code
_entity_poly.pdbx_strand_id
1 'polypeptide(L)'
;MAANCNYKVKLIGALDMLRFKNMPKVREAAIQAAPATPLPKTFTTNEKAKVRHPEMQRVVVAEIRPNGPDVKTIVLRSENGAPLAPFRAGQYVSVTAHIGETVTTRAYSLSGSPAWAKRGEYNIAVRRDPNGFVSPWVQDTWQVGQKVTISGPQGQLYYERLRDAKKVVALAGGVGITPFMAMARALRDGLEDFDLTIIYGSRTEAGIVYKKELEEVAAACDKVHVIHVLSDEEKEGYEHGFITAELIKKYGGAEYSIFMCGPQGMYNYLDTQIEPLGLRRKYVRRELFGAIKNPWDQPDYPAGIRGKTFKMKLIQCGKEYEIPVSANEPVLVAAERAGICVPERCRSGECGWCRSRLLSGSVYVPARTDGRRRADVAFGYIHPCASFAMSDLVLDVPNGTLR
;
A
#
# COMPACT_ATOMS: atom_id res chain seq x y z
N MET A 1 0.85 32.14 4.49
CA MET A 1 0.37 32.48 5.86
C MET A 1 0.96 31.48 6.84
N ALA A 2 1.85 31.92 7.73
CA ALA A 2 2.43 31.07 8.75
C ALA A 2 1.33 30.71 9.77
N ALA A 3 1.01 29.43 9.90
CA ALA A 3 0.08 28.95 10.91
C ALA A 3 0.70 29.18 12.29
N ASN A 4 0.13 30.11 13.07
CA ASN A 4 0.46 30.26 14.48
C ASN A 4 0.08 28.99 15.24
N CYS A 5 1.02 28.10 15.44
CA CYS A 5 0.87 26.98 16.36
C CYS A 5 1.03 27.52 17.79
N ASN A 6 -0.07 27.77 18.46
CA ASN A 6 -0.08 28.00 19.90
C ASN A 6 0.22 26.69 20.65
N TYR A 7 1.48 26.45 20.94
CA TYR A 7 1.88 25.39 21.86
C TYR A 7 1.63 25.90 23.29
N LYS A 8 0.67 25.31 24.00
CA LYS A 8 0.59 25.45 25.46
C LYS A 8 1.73 24.64 26.06
N VAL A 9 2.84 25.29 26.36
CA VAL A 9 3.91 24.69 27.16
C VAL A 9 3.38 24.58 28.59
N LYS A 10 3.20 23.36 29.11
CA LYS A 10 3.01 23.15 30.53
C LYS A 10 4.28 23.59 31.24
N LEU A 11 4.16 24.49 32.22
CA LEU A 11 5.26 24.85 33.10
C LEU A 11 5.81 23.56 33.74
N ILE A 12 7.06 23.25 33.44
CA ILE A 12 7.80 22.17 34.04
C ILE A 12 7.93 22.50 35.52
N GLY A 13 7.62 21.57 36.42
CA GLY A 13 7.73 21.80 37.87
C GLY A 13 9.18 22.12 38.28
N ALA A 14 9.37 22.82 39.42
CA ALA A 14 10.68 23.22 39.92
C ALA A 14 11.65 22.02 40.04
N LEU A 15 11.17 20.83 40.36
CA LEU A 15 11.94 19.60 40.42
C LEU A 15 12.47 19.17 39.04
N ASP A 16 11.70 19.39 37.99
CA ASP A 16 12.15 19.07 36.63
C ASP A 16 13.20 20.08 36.13
N MET A 17 13.08 21.35 36.53
CA MET A 17 14.12 22.35 36.25
C MET A 17 15.44 22.00 36.94
N LEU A 18 15.44 21.50 38.19
CA LEU A 18 16.62 21.02 38.89
C LEU A 18 17.23 19.79 38.21
N ARG A 19 16.41 18.86 37.72
CA ARG A 19 16.86 17.72 36.93
C ARG A 19 17.52 18.17 35.62
N PHE A 20 16.91 19.09 34.89
CA PHE A 20 17.50 19.67 33.68
C PHE A 20 18.82 20.38 33.93
N LYS A 21 18.91 21.13 35.01
CA LYS A 21 20.15 21.83 35.38
C LYS A 21 21.34 20.86 35.62
N ASN A 22 21.06 19.65 36.14
CA ASN A 22 22.09 18.64 36.39
C ASN A 22 22.33 17.70 35.18
N MET A 23 21.42 17.63 34.22
CA MET A 23 21.57 16.77 33.03
C MET A 23 22.87 16.99 32.24
N PRO A 24 23.30 18.23 31.96
CA PRO A 24 24.58 18.46 31.26
C PRO A 24 25.76 17.83 31.98
N LYS A 25 25.86 18.00 33.30
CA LYS A 25 26.95 17.41 34.11
C LYS A 25 26.93 15.88 34.12
N VAL A 26 25.74 15.29 34.24
CA VAL A 26 25.57 13.82 34.20
C VAL A 26 25.94 13.30 32.82
N ARG A 27 25.52 14.00 31.76
CA ARG A 27 25.83 13.63 30.36
C ARG A 27 27.35 13.76 30.09
N GLU A 28 27.98 14.82 30.54
CA GLU A 28 29.42 15.02 30.37
C GLU A 28 30.24 13.95 31.13
N ALA A 29 29.86 13.64 32.36
CA ALA A 29 30.47 12.55 33.11
C ALA A 29 30.28 11.18 32.41
N ALA A 30 29.10 10.92 31.84
CA ALA A 30 28.86 9.71 31.07
C ALA A 30 29.67 9.64 29.77
N ILE A 31 29.89 10.78 29.10
CA ILE A 31 30.75 10.86 27.91
C ILE A 31 32.21 10.60 28.27
N GLN A 32 32.69 11.20 29.36
CA GLN A 32 34.08 11.00 29.82
C GLN A 32 34.31 9.57 30.32
N ALA A 33 33.33 8.95 30.94
CA ALA A 33 33.39 7.54 31.39
C ALA A 33 33.17 6.52 30.27
N ALA A 34 32.74 6.96 29.10
CA ALA A 34 32.50 6.06 27.98
C ALA A 34 33.81 5.44 27.48
N PRO A 35 33.85 4.12 27.24
CA PRO A 35 35.03 3.46 26.72
C PRO A 35 35.42 4.03 25.35
N ALA A 36 36.73 4.26 25.15
CA ALA A 36 37.28 4.73 23.87
C ALA A 36 37.30 3.65 22.77
N THR A 37 36.50 2.61 22.94
CA THR A 37 36.34 1.56 21.93
C THR A 37 35.56 2.07 20.74
N PRO A 38 36.00 1.81 19.49
CA PRO A 38 35.25 2.16 18.31
C PRO A 38 33.84 1.57 18.36
N LEU A 39 32.85 2.35 17.89
CA LEU A 39 31.49 1.84 17.74
C LEU A 39 31.52 0.58 16.88
N PRO A 40 30.72 -0.43 17.19
CA PRO A 40 30.63 -1.63 16.36
C PRO A 40 30.21 -1.22 14.94
N LYS A 41 30.81 -1.82 13.92
CA LYS A 41 30.46 -1.60 12.52
C LYS A 41 29.01 -2.04 12.19
N THR A 42 28.49 -2.97 12.99
CA THR A 42 27.13 -3.52 12.83
C THR A 42 26.41 -3.49 14.17
N PHE A 43 25.12 -3.14 14.12
CA PHE A 43 24.25 -3.15 15.29
C PHE A 43 23.21 -4.25 15.14
N THR A 44 23.01 -5.06 16.16
CA THR A 44 22.05 -6.17 16.16
C THR A 44 20.65 -5.74 15.74
N THR A 45 20.22 -4.53 16.12
CA THR A 45 18.92 -3.96 15.72
C THR A 45 18.86 -3.73 14.21
N ASN A 46 19.92 -3.21 13.59
CA ASN A 46 19.98 -2.96 12.16
C ASN A 46 20.01 -4.28 11.37
N GLU A 47 20.74 -5.27 11.84
CA GLU A 47 20.76 -6.60 11.21
C GLU A 47 19.38 -7.27 11.27
N LYS A 48 18.71 -7.22 12.43
CA LYS A 48 17.32 -7.69 12.54
C LYS A 48 16.36 -6.91 11.65
N ALA A 49 16.56 -5.60 11.49
CA ALA A 49 15.75 -4.78 10.60
C ALA A 49 15.94 -5.18 9.12
N LYS A 50 17.16 -5.47 8.67
CA LYS A 50 17.45 -5.95 7.30
C LYS A 50 16.73 -7.26 6.99
N VAL A 51 16.69 -8.19 7.94
CA VAL A 51 15.98 -9.46 7.78
C VAL A 51 14.46 -9.25 7.69
N ARG A 52 13.90 -8.34 8.49
CA ARG A 52 12.46 -8.07 8.54
C ARG A 52 11.98 -7.17 7.40
N HIS A 53 12.84 -6.29 6.93
CA HIS A 53 12.54 -5.28 5.92
C HIS A 53 13.62 -5.26 4.83
N PRO A 54 13.87 -6.39 4.14
CA PRO A 54 14.82 -6.41 3.05
C PRO A 54 14.35 -5.45 1.94
N GLU A 55 15.29 -4.82 1.27
CA GLU A 55 14.98 -3.97 0.13
C GLU A 55 14.38 -4.78 -1.01
N MET A 56 14.95 -5.97 -1.25
CA MET A 56 14.48 -6.91 -2.26
C MET A 56 14.62 -8.36 -1.80
N GLN A 57 13.84 -9.23 -2.42
CA GLN A 57 13.89 -10.68 -2.26
C GLN A 57 13.82 -11.34 -3.62
N ARG A 58 14.58 -12.41 -3.83
CA ARG A 58 14.55 -13.22 -5.05
C ARG A 58 13.67 -14.42 -4.85
N VAL A 59 12.70 -14.57 -5.71
CA VAL A 59 11.72 -15.66 -5.67
C VAL A 59 11.55 -16.29 -7.04
N VAL A 60 10.98 -17.49 -7.03
CA VAL A 60 10.66 -18.25 -8.24
C VAL A 60 9.15 -18.49 -8.25
N VAL A 61 8.51 -18.37 -9.39
CA VAL A 61 7.13 -18.79 -9.60
C VAL A 61 7.07 -20.30 -9.43
N ALA A 62 6.49 -20.75 -8.32
CA ALA A 62 6.40 -22.17 -8.00
C ALA A 62 5.12 -22.83 -8.54
N GLU A 63 4.04 -22.02 -8.62
CA GLU A 63 2.75 -22.50 -9.10
C GLU A 63 1.91 -21.33 -9.60
N ILE A 64 1.08 -21.57 -10.60
CA ILE A 64 0.08 -20.63 -11.12
C ILE A 64 -1.27 -21.34 -11.15
N ARG A 65 -2.25 -20.80 -10.41
CA ARG A 65 -3.61 -21.37 -10.31
C ARG A 65 -4.64 -20.38 -10.85
N PRO A 66 -5.57 -20.79 -11.70
CA PRO A 66 -6.76 -19.99 -12.01
C PRO A 66 -7.54 -19.69 -10.72
N ASN A 67 -8.06 -18.46 -10.61
CA ASN A 67 -8.82 -18.02 -9.43
C ASN A 67 -9.93 -17.04 -9.85
N GLY A 68 -10.80 -17.48 -10.71
CA GLY A 68 -11.83 -16.69 -11.39
C GLY A 68 -11.47 -16.38 -12.85
N PRO A 69 -12.36 -15.69 -13.58
CA PRO A 69 -12.23 -15.50 -15.03
C PRO A 69 -10.95 -14.78 -15.46
N ASP A 70 -10.58 -13.73 -14.73
CA ASP A 70 -9.47 -12.84 -15.09
C ASP A 70 -8.36 -12.80 -14.02
N VAL A 71 -8.35 -13.76 -13.09
CA VAL A 71 -7.44 -13.75 -11.95
C VAL A 71 -6.62 -15.03 -11.92
N LYS A 72 -5.33 -14.89 -11.71
CA LYS A 72 -4.44 -16.01 -11.36
C LYS A 72 -3.85 -15.79 -9.98
N THR A 73 -3.87 -16.83 -9.15
CA THR A 73 -3.06 -16.90 -7.93
C THR A 73 -1.69 -17.42 -8.30
N ILE A 74 -0.66 -16.70 -7.89
CA ILE A 74 0.74 -17.02 -8.15
C ILE A 74 1.40 -17.33 -6.82
N VAL A 75 1.93 -18.53 -6.70
CA VAL A 75 2.74 -18.99 -5.57
C VAL A 75 4.19 -18.65 -5.87
N LEU A 76 4.79 -17.83 -5.02
CA LEU A 76 6.18 -17.42 -5.10
C LEU A 76 6.96 -18.14 -4.00
N ARG A 77 8.06 -18.80 -4.38
CA ARG A 77 8.96 -19.44 -3.41
C ARG A 77 10.35 -18.79 -3.44
N SER A 78 10.99 -18.77 -2.29
CA SER A 78 12.38 -18.32 -2.17
C SER A 78 13.28 -19.07 -3.14
N GLU A 79 14.11 -18.37 -3.90
CA GLU A 79 15.00 -18.97 -4.91
C GLU A 79 16.02 -19.94 -4.28
N ASN A 80 16.44 -19.69 -3.05
CA ASN A 80 17.45 -20.48 -2.32
C ASN A 80 16.86 -21.35 -1.20
N GLY A 81 15.52 -21.46 -1.11
CA GLY A 81 14.82 -22.22 -0.07
C GLY A 81 14.86 -21.60 1.34
N ALA A 82 15.50 -20.45 1.52
CA ALA A 82 15.52 -19.75 2.82
C ALA A 82 14.14 -19.14 3.14
N PRO A 83 13.84 -18.87 4.43
CA PRO A 83 12.65 -18.10 4.79
C PRO A 83 12.60 -16.75 4.07
N LEU A 84 11.41 -16.34 3.67
CA LEU A 84 11.14 -14.98 3.21
C LEU A 84 10.91 -14.06 4.41
N ALA A 85 10.99 -12.75 4.21
CA ALA A 85 10.76 -11.78 5.25
C ALA A 85 9.39 -11.98 5.90
N PRO A 86 9.27 -11.95 7.24
CA PRO A 86 8.00 -12.06 7.92
C PRO A 86 7.10 -10.87 7.58
N PHE A 87 5.80 -11.10 7.46
CA PHE A 87 4.84 -10.04 7.18
C PHE A 87 3.64 -10.10 8.11
N ARG A 88 2.91 -9.00 8.21
CA ARG A 88 1.60 -8.94 8.86
C ARG A 88 0.50 -9.15 7.82
N ALA A 89 -0.53 -9.91 8.17
CA ALA A 89 -1.67 -10.15 7.30
C ALA A 89 -2.29 -8.81 6.83
N GLY A 90 -2.39 -8.65 5.51
CA GLY A 90 -2.83 -7.41 4.87
C GLY A 90 -1.70 -6.59 4.23
N GLN A 91 -0.43 -6.91 4.46
CA GLN A 91 0.69 -6.27 3.77
C GLN A 91 0.84 -6.77 2.31
N TYR A 92 1.56 -5.98 1.51
CA TYR A 92 1.84 -6.25 0.10
C TYR A 92 3.35 -6.31 -0.18
N VAL A 93 3.70 -6.84 -1.32
CA VAL A 93 5.03 -6.73 -1.93
C VAL A 93 4.92 -6.01 -3.27
N SER A 94 5.98 -5.32 -3.66
CA SER A 94 6.09 -4.75 -5.01
C SER A 94 6.88 -5.72 -5.88
N VAL A 95 6.27 -6.15 -6.98
CA VAL A 95 6.90 -7.01 -8.00
C VAL A 95 7.60 -6.12 -9.00
N THR A 96 8.89 -6.38 -9.25
CA THR A 96 9.65 -5.71 -10.32
C THR A 96 9.38 -6.41 -11.66
N ALA A 97 8.94 -5.63 -12.64
CA ALA A 97 8.66 -6.09 -14.00
C ALA A 97 9.65 -5.46 -14.98
N HIS A 98 10.30 -6.32 -15.75
CA HIS A 98 11.16 -5.94 -16.87
C HIS A 98 10.40 -6.24 -18.16
N ILE A 99 9.91 -5.20 -18.85
CA ILE A 99 9.08 -5.33 -20.06
C ILE A 99 9.73 -4.50 -21.17
N GLY A 100 10.41 -5.18 -22.09
CA GLY A 100 11.28 -4.51 -23.04
C GLY A 100 12.39 -3.75 -22.30
N GLU A 101 12.57 -2.48 -22.60
CA GLU A 101 13.56 -1.61 -21.94
C GLU A 101 13.00 -0.96 -20.64
N THR A 102 11.71 -1.12 -20.36
CA THR A 102 11.06 -0.49 -19.20
C THR A 102 11.21 -1.37 -17.97
N VAL A 103 11.68 -0.77 -16.88
CA VAL A 103 11.68 -1.37 -15.55
C VAL A 103 10.65 -0.63 -14.68
N THR A 104 9.69 -1.36 -14.17
CA THR A 104 8.60 -0.79 -13.37
C THR A 104 8.20 -1.74 -12.24
N THR A 105 7.43 -1.27 -11.25
CA THR A 105 6.92 -2.13 -10.19
C THR A 105 5.39 -2.10 -10.11
N ARG A 106 4.83 -3.16 -9.56
CA ARG A 106 3.41 -3.21 -9.15
C ARG A 106 3.26 -3.85 -7.79
N ALA A 107 2.45 -3.21 -6.96
CA ALA A 107 2.12 -3.71 -5.64
C ALA A 107 1.04 -4.79 -5.72
N TYR A 108 1.25 -5.89 -5.02
CA TYR A 108 0.29 -6.98 -4.87
C TYR A 108 0.19 -7.38 -3.41
N SER A 109 -1.01 -7.33 -2.83
CA SER A 109 -1.24 -7.80 -1.47
C SER A 109 -0.89 -9.28 -1.35
N LEU A 110 -0.24 -9.64 -0.26
CA LEU A 110 0.02 -11.03 0.09
C LEU A 110 -1.30 -11.66 0.53
N SER A 111 -1.70 -12.76 -0.12
CA SER A 111 -2.92 -13.48 0.18
C SER A 111 -2.69 -14.75 1.01
N GLY A 112 -1.44 -15.20 1.11
CA GLY A 112 -1.04 -16.35 1.91
C GLY A 112 -1.11 -16.09 3.42
N SER A 113 -1.00 -17.16 4.23
CA SER A 113 -0.81 -17.01 5.66
C SER A 113 0.59 -16.44 5.97
N PRO A 114 0.73 -15.53 6.95
CA PRO A 114 2.05 -15.08 7.41
C PRO A 114 2.99 -16.22 7.86
N ALA A 115 2.43 -17.33 8.33
CA ALA A 115 3.22 -18.51 8.69
C ALA A 115 4.02 -19.08 7.51
N TRP A 116 3.53 -18.90 6.28
CA TRP A 116 4.16 -19.48 5.08
C TRP A 116 5.48 -18.80 4.72
N ALA A 117 5.70 -17.58 5.16
CA ALA A 117 6.98 -16.89 5.00
C ALA A 117 8.16 -17.70 5.59
N LYS A 118 7.94 -18.41 6.71
CA LYS A 118 8.96 -19.26 7.36
C LYS A 118 9.41 -20.42 6.47
N ARG A 119 8.53 -20.92 5.61
CA ARG A 119 8.86 -21.97 4.62
C ARG A 119 9.26 -21.42 3.25
N GLY A 120 9.51 -20.09 3.18
CA GLY A 120 9.95 -19.42 1.96
C GLY A 120 8.84 -19.22 0.93
N GLU A 121 7.57 -19.05 1.34
CA GLU A 121 6.43 -18.97 0.41
C GLU A 121 5.60 -17.71 0.63
N TYR A 122 5.25 -17.03 -0.48
CA TYR A 122 4.24 -16.00 -0.58
C TYR A 122 3.25 -16.32 -1.68
N ASN A 123 2.00 -15.86 -1.50
CA ASN A 123 0.97 -15.94 -2.54
C ASN A 123 0.49 -14.53 -2.88
N ILE A 124 0.35 -14.25 -4.16
CA ILE A 124 -0.27 -13.04 -4.70
C ILE A 124 -1.37 -13.42 -5.67
N ALA A 125 -2.36 -12.54 -5.86
CA ALA A 125 -3.36 -12.69 -6.91
C ALA A 125 -3.24 -11.53 -7.90
N VAL A 126 -3.18 -11.86 -9.19
CA VAL A 126 -3.06 -10.90 -10.28
C VAL A 126 -4.31 -10.95 -11.14
N ARG A 127 -5.09 -9.85 -11.14
CA ARG A 127 -6.19 -9.67 -12.08
C ARG A 127 -5.66 -9.07 -13.38
N ARG A 128 -6.10 -9.58 -14.52
CA ARG A 128 -5.83 -8.98 -15.82
C ARG A 128 -6.61 -7.66 -15.95
N ASP A 129 -5.91 -6.56 -16.14
CA ASP A 129 -6.48 -5.30 -16.62
C ASP A 129 -6.21 -5.22 -18.13
N PRO A 130 -7.22 -5.26 -19.01
CA PRO A 130 -7.00 -5.25 -20.47
C PRO A 130 -6.19 -4.04 -20.96
N ASN A 131 -6.33 -2.92 -20.25
CA ASN A 131 -5.63 -1.67 -20.56
C ASN A 131 -4.39 -1.46 -19.66
N GLY A 132 -4.02 -2.48 -18.87
CA GLY A 132 -2.85 -2.44 -17.99
C GLY A 132 -1.57 -2.75 -18.72
N PHE A 133 -0.44 -2.24 -18.23
CA PHE A 133 0.87 -2.53 -18.79
C PHE A 133 1.51 -3.80 -18.22
N VAL A 134 1.39 -4.01 -16.89
CA VAL A 134 2.08 -5.12 -16.19
C VAL A 134 1.19 -6.35 -16.03
N SER A 135 -0.10 -6.19 -15.68
CA SER A 135 -0.95 -7.36 -15.41
C SER A 135 -1.21 -8.24 -16.62
N PRO A 136 -1.39 -7.73 -17.86
CA PRO A 136 -1.41 -8.59 -19.06
C PRO A 136 -0.10 -9.31 -19.24
N TRP A 137 1.05 -8.61 -19.12
CA TRP A 137 2.36 -9.22 -19.25
C TRP A 137 2.57 -10.37 -18.26
N VAL A 138 2.22 -10.18 -16.97
CA VAL A 138 2.28 -11.26 -15.97
C VAL A 138 1.38 -12.43 -16.36
N GLN A 139 0.15 -12.15 -16.77
CA GLN A 139 -0.83 -13.18 -17.13
C GLN A 139 -0.44 -14.00 -18.37
N ASP A 140 0.25 -13.37 -19.32
CA ASP A 140 0.56 -13.96 -20.63
C ASP A 140 1.95 -14.62 -20.67
N THR A 141 2.90 -14.11 -19.87
CA THR A 141 4.31 -14.52 -20.01
C THR A 141 4.85 -15.30 -18.82
N TRP A 142 4.26 -15.15 -17.62
CA TRP A 142 4.79 -15.85 -16.45
C TRP A 142 4.50 -17.34 -16.51
N GLN A 143 5.51 -18.12 -16.17
CA GLN A 143 5.46 -19.57 -16.12
C GLN A 143 6.16 -20.10 -14.87
N VAL A 144 5.86 -21.34 -14.49
CA VAL A 144 6.53 -22.02 -13.38
C VAL A 144 8.03 -22.10 -13.66
N GLY A 145 8.84 -21.82 -12.65
CA GLY A 145 10.30 -21.75 -12.75
C GLY A 145 10.86 -20.35 -13.05
N GLN A 146 10.01 -19.38 -13.40
CA GLN A 146 10.47 -18.02 -13.68
C GLN A 146 10.96 -17.33 -12.40
N LYS A 147 12.13 -16.72 -12.48
CA LYS A 147 12.72 -15.89 -11.42
C LYS A 147 12.11 -14.50 -11.42
N VAL A 148 11.77 -14.02 -10.24
CA VAL A 148 11.12 -12.72 -10.02
C VAL A 148 11.78 -12.01 -8.85
N THR A 149 11.98 -10.70 -8.98
CA THR A 149 12.42 -9.84 -7.88
C THR A 149 11.21 -9.16 -7.27
N ILE A 150 11.11 -9.22 -5.95
CA ILE A 150 10.06 -8.56 -5.17
C ILE A 150 10.68 -7.72 -4.06
N SER A 151 9.94 -6.74 -3.56
CA SER A 151 10.34 -5.99 -2.36
C SER A 151 10.18 -6.83 -1.08
N GLY A 152 10.70 -6.34 0.03
CA GLY A 152 10.21 -6.73 1.35
C GLY A 152 8.74 -6.34 1.53
N PRO A 153 8.02 -6.96 2.49
CA PRO A 153 6.63 -6.65 2.80
C PRO A 153 6.45 -5.20 3.26
N GLN A 154 5.38 -4.57 2.81
CA GLN A 154 5.02 -3.18 3.07
C GLN A 154 3.51 -3.02 3.24
N GLY A 155 3.06 -1.80 3.54
CA GLY A 155 1.65 -1.48 3.73
C GLY A 155 1.25 -1.40 5.19
N GLN A 156 0.12 -0.73 5.43
CA GLN A 156 -0.39 -0.48 6.77
C GLN A 156 -1.82 -0.99 6.98
N LEU A 157 -2.37 -1.73 6.02
CA LEU A 157 -3.69 -2.34 6.11
C LEU A 157 -3.62 -3.66 6.89
N TYR A 158 -3.16 -3.61 8.14
CA TYR A 158 -3.12 -4.76 9.05
C TYR A 158 -3.78 -4.40 10.38
N TYR A 159 -4.29 -5.40 11.07
CA TYR A 159 -4.88 -5.21 12.39
C TYR A 159 -3.84 -4.75 13.42
N GLU A 160 -4.17 -3.71 14.19
CA GLU A 160 -3.32 -3.19 15.26
C GLU A 160 -4.14 -3.00 16.54
N ARG A 161 -3.92 -3.88 17.52
CA ARG A 161 -4.68 -3.95 18.77
C ARG A 161 -4.83 -2.62 19.51
N LEU A 162 -3.80 -1.77 19.48
CA LEU A 162 -3.84 -0.47 20.17
C LEU A 162 -4.63 0.60 19.42
N ARG A 163 -4.99 0.35 18.18
CA ARG A 163 -5.59 1.32 17.26
C ARG A 163 -7.00 0.92 16.85
N ASP A 164 -7.17 -0.34 16.51
CA ASP A 164 -8.38 -0.88 15.89
C ASP A 164 -9.32 -1.48 16.92
N ALA A 165 -10.61 -1.51 16.63
CA ALA A 165 -11.59 -2.24 17.41
C ALA A 165 -11.31 -3.75 17.30
N LYS A 166 -11.73 -4.52 18.30
CA LYS A 166 -11.60 -5.99 18.29
C LYS A 166 -12.31 -6.63 17.09
N LYS A 167 -13.38 -6.01 16.60
CA LYS A 167 -14.10 -6.40 15.39
C LYS A 167 -13.68 -5.56 14.21
N VAL A 168 -13.33 -6.21 13.11
CA VAL A 168 -13.01 -5.60 11.81
C VAL A 168 -14.07 -5.98 10.80
N VAL A 169 -14.70 -4.98 10.19
CA VAL A 169 -15.55 -5.13 9.02
C VAL A 169 -14.71 -4.81 7.79
N ALA A 170 -14.37 -5.84 7.04
CA ALA A 170 -13.58 -5.73 5.83
C ALA A 170 -14.50 -5.56 4.62
N LEU A 171 -14.37 -4.46 3.88
CA LEU A 171 -15.11 -4.16 2.67
C LEU A 171 -14.22 -4.50 1.47
N ALA A 172 -14.50 -5.62 0.83
CA ALA A 172 -13.70 -6.13 -0.29
C ALA A 172 -14.43 -5.93 -1.62
N GLY A 173 -13.69 -5.62 -2.69
CA GLY A 173 -14.20 -5.59 -4.05
C GLY A 173 -13.31 -6.34 -5.04
N GLY A 174 -13.83 -7.38 -5.68
CA GLY A 174 -13.09 -8.19 -6.64
C GLY A 174 -11.75 -8.70 -6.08
N VAL A 175 -10.62 -8.43 -6.75
CA VAL A 175 -9.28 -8.86 -6.29
C VAL A 175 -8.81 -8.15 -5.01
N GLY A 176 -9.53 -7.12 -4.55
CA GLY A 176 -9.29 -6.48 -3.25
C GLY A 176 -9.58 -7.38 -2.03
N ILE A 177 -10.05 -8.61 -2.25
CA ILE A 177 -10.16 -9.65 -1.21
C ILE A 177 -8.79 -10.12 -0.70
N THR A 178 -7.71 -9.93 -1.45
CA THR A 178 -6.38 -10.50 -1.16
C THR A 178 -5.84 -10.19 0.24
N PRO A 179 -5.83 -8.95 0.76
CA PRO A 179 -5.36 -8.67 2.10
C PRO A 179 -6.24 -9.33 3.18
N PHE A 180 -7.54 -9.42 2.93
CA PHE A 180 -8.50 -10.03 3.86
C PHE A 180 -8.42 -11.56 3.85
N MET A 181 -8.07 -12.17 2.72
CA MET A 181 -7.75 -13.59 2.65
C MET A 181 -6.54 -13.94 3.53
N ALA A 182 -5.50 -13.08 3.53
CA ALA A 182 -4.37 -13.25 4.43
C ALA A 182 -4.77 -13.11 5.91
N MET A 183 -5.65 -12.14 6.23
CA MET A 183 -6.17 -11.96 7.60
C MET A 183 -7.00 -13.16 8.05
N ALA A 184 -7.88 -13.67 7.19
CA ALA A 184 -8.68 -14.86 7.47
C ALA A 184 -7.80 -16.08 7.74
N ARG A 185 -6.76 -16.29 6.90
CA ARG A 185 -5.78 -17.38 7.11
C ARG A 185 -4.96 -17.19 8.39
N ALA A 186 -4.57 -15.96 8.73
CA ALA A 186 -3.85 -15.67 9.96
C ALA A 186 -4.69 -15.94 11.22
N LEU A 187 -6.00 -15.66 11.18
CA LEU A 187 -6.94 -15.99 12.26
C LEU A 187 -7.12 -17.50 12.41
N ARG A 188 -7.34 -18.21 11.30
CA ARG A 188 -7.43 -19.68 11.30
C ARG A 188 -6.16 -20.33 11.87
N ASP A 189 -5.00 -19.80 11.53
CA ASP A 189 -3.70 -20.34 11.96
C ASP A 189 -3.31 -19.87 13.38
N GLY A 190 -4.17 -19.11 14.08
CA GLY A 190 -3.94 -18.62 15.45
C GLY A 190 -2.84 -17.57 15.56
N LEU A 191 -2.49 -16.89 14.48
CA LEU A 191 -1.44 -15.85 14.44
C LEU A 191 -1.98 -14.46 14.81
N GLU A 192 -3.28 -14.27 14.71
CA GLU A 192 -3.98 -13.02 15.03
C GLU A 192 -5.19 -13.34 15.92
N ASP A 193 -5.67 -12.33 16.68
CA ASP A 193 -6.80 -12.46 17.58
C ASP A 193 -7.74 -11.24 17.49
N PHE A 194 -8.63 -11.27 16.51
CA PHE A 194 -9.73 -10.32 16.32
C PHE A 194 -10.88 -10.96 15.55
N ASP A 195 -12.05 -10.34 15.53
CA ASP A 195 -13.22 -10.85 14.81
C ASP A 195 -13.26 -10.19 13.42
N LEU A 196 -13.26 -11.00 12.36
CA LEU A 196 -13.25 -10.54 10.98
C LEU A 196 -14.58 -10.83 10.29
N THR A 197 -15.30 -9.79 9.91
CA THR A 197 -16.46 -9.90 9.04
C THR A 197 -16.10 -9.32 7.67
N ILE A 198 -16.08 -10.14 6.63
CA ILE A 198 -15.79 -9.72 5.26
C ILE A 198 -17.10 -9.53 4.52
N ILE A 199 -17.41 -8.28 4.12
CA ILE A 199 -18.51 -7.96 3.20
C ILE A 199 -17.88 -7.83 1.82
N TYR A 200 -18.14 -8.81 0.94
CA TYR A 200 -17.40 -8.99 -0.29
C TYR A 200 -18.28 -8.77 -1.53
N GLY A 201 -18.07 -7.60 -2.17
CA GLY A 201 -18.74 -7.22 -3.41
C GLY A 201 -18.10 -7.87 -4.63
N SER A 202 -18.93 -8.56 -5.42
CA SER A 202 -18.59 -9.16 -6.71
C SER A 202 -19.72 -8.87 -7.69
N ARG A 203 -19.46 -8.93 -9.01
CA ARG A 203 -20.53 -8.76 -9.99
C ARG A 203 -21.45 -9.98 -10.04
N THR A 204 -20.84 -11.15 -10.13
CA THR A 204 -21.51 -12.45 -10.19
C THR A 204 -20.81 -13.44 -9.27
N GLU A 205 -21.44 -14.56 -8.95
CA GLU A 205 -20.81 -15.62 -8.16
C GLU A 205 -19.56 -16.19 -8.84
N ALA A 206 -19.59 -16.38 -10.15
CA ALA A 206 -18.43 -16.86 -10.92
C ALA A 206 -17.22 -15.92 -10.85
N GLY A 207 -17.44 -14.63 -10.54
CA GLY A 207 -16.40 -13.63 -10.37
C GLY A 207 -15.82 -13.54 -8.96
N ILE A 208 -16.28 -14.36 -8.02
CA ILE A 208 -15.77 -14.37 -6.62
C ILE A 208 -14.39 -15.03 -6.58
N VAL A 209 -13.39 -14.21 -6.28
CA VAL A 209 -12.00 -14.68 -6.12
C VAL A 209 -11.85 -15.34 -4.74
N TYR A 210 -11.18 -16.49 -4.65
CA TYR A 210 -10.99 -17.27 -3.42
C TYR A 210 -12.29 -17.80 -2.79
N LYS A 211 -13.38 -17.98 -3.56
CA LYS A 211 -14.67 -18.40 -2.99
C LYS A 211 -14.53 -19.64 -2.10
N LYS A 212 -14.01 -20.72 -2.67
CA LYS A 212 -13.85 -22.00 -1.98
C LYS A 212 -12.95 -21.87 -0.75
N GLU A 213 -11.79 -21.22 -0.89
CA GLU A 213 -10.84 -21.06 0.22
C GLU A 213 -11.41 -20.18 1.35
N LEU A 214 -12.22 -19.14 1.02
CA LEU A 214 -12.89 -18.34 2.03
C LEU A 214 -13.93 -19.13 2.80
N GLU A 215 -14.73 -19.95 2.11
CA GLU A 215 -15.72 -20.84 2.71
C GLU A 215 -15.04 -21.87 3.64
N GLU A 216 -13.94 -22.48 3.18
CA GLU A 216 -13.14 -23.42 3.99
C GLU A 216 -12.57 -22.74 5.25
N VAL A 217 -12.03 -21.53 5.14
CA VAL A 217 -11.48 -20.81 6.28
C VAL A 217 -12.58 -20.37 7.26
N ALA A 218 -13.73 -19.89 6.75
CA ALA A 218 -14.86 -19.50 7.58
C ALA A 218 -15.46 -20.70 8.32
N ALA A 219 -15.52 -21.86 7.69
CA ALA A 219 -15.97 -23.10 8.35
C ALA A 219 -15.00 -23.62 9.43
N ALA A 220 -13.71 -23.31 9.29
CA ALA A 220 -12.66 -23.75 10.21
C ALA A 220 -12.34 -22.75 11.34
N CYS A 221 -12.89 -21.52 11.30
CA CYS A 221 -12.57 -20.46 12.25
C CYS A 221 -13.81 -19.60 12.54
N ASP A 222 -14.33 -19.70 13.75
CA ASP A 222 -15.50 -19.01 14.23
C ASP A 222 -15.35 -17.46 14.29
N LYS A 223 -14.13 -16.95 14.19
CA LYS A 223 -13.85 -15.52 14.12
C LYS A 223 -13.92 -14.94 12.70
N VAL A 224 -14.14 -15.79 11.67
CA VAL A 224 -14.19 -15.35 10.28
C VAL A 224 -15.59 -15.54 9.72
N HIS A 225 -16.21 -14.42 9.32
CA HIS A 225 -17.53 -14.42 8.69
C HIS A 225 -17.43 -13.81 7.30
N VAL A 226 -18.05 -14.42 6.30
CA VAL A 226 -18.03 -13.93 4.92
C VAL A 226 -19.46 -13.72 4.45
N ILE A 227 -19.72 -12.50 3.99
CA ILE A 227 -20.99 -12.08 3.40
C ILE A 227 -20.71 -11.67 1.95
N HIS A 228 -21.22 -12.43 1.00
CA HIS A 228 -21.11 -12.10 -0.41
C HIS A 228 -22.23 -11.17 -0.83
N VAL A 229 -21.90 -10.14 -1.62
CA VAL A 229 -22.83 -9.17 -2.22
C VAL A 229 -22.66 -9.23 -3.73
N LEU A 230 -23.72 -9.55 -4.47
CA LEU A 230 -23.68 -9.66 -5.93
C LEU A 230 -24.41 -8.48 -6.57
N SER A 231 -23.72 -7.72 -7.46
CA SER A 231 -24.34 -6.54 -8.09
C SER A 231 -25.14 -6.85 -9.35
N ASP A 232 -24.74 -7.84 -10.12
CA ASP A 232 -25.30 -8.16 -11.44
C ASP A 232 -26.06 -9.50 -11.45
N GLU A 233 -26.19 -10.15 -10.28
CA GLU A 233 -26.84 -11.45 -10.13
C GLU A 233 -27.62 -11.47 -8.80
N GLU A 234 -28.86 -11.95 -8.85
CA GLU A 234 -29.67 -12.22 -7.66
C GLU A 234 -29.69 -13.72 -7.40
N LYS A 235 -29.25 -14.13 -6.20
CA LYS A 235 -29.09 -15.54 -5.84
C LYS A 235 -29.37 -15.77 -4.36
N GLU A 236 -30.06 -16.84 -4.06
CA GLU A 236 -30.34 -17.26 -2.69
C GLU A 236 -29.05 -17.49 -1.89
N GLY A 237 -29.00 -16.99 -0.65
CA GLY A 237 -27.83 -17.04 0.23
C GLY A 237 -26.81 -15.91 0.01
N TYR A 238 -27.06 -15.00 -0.92
CA TYR A 238 -26.25 -13.83 -1.19
C TYR A 238 -27.03 -12.54 -0.93
N GLU A 239 -26.33 -11.49 -0.48
CA GLU A 239 -26.90 -10.14 -0.49
C GLU A 239 -26.87 -9.61 -1.93
N HIS A 240 -27.86 -8.81 -2.33
CA HIS A 240 -27.94 -8.26 -3.68
C HIS A 240 -27.64 -6.75 -3.72
N GLY A 241 -27.00 -6.29 -4.79
CA GLY A 241 -26.66 -4.90 -5.07
C GLY A 241 -25.25 -4.49 -4.65
N PHE A 242 -25.14 -3.35 -3.96
CA PHE A 242 -23.86 -2.80 -3.50
C PHE A 242 -23.76 -2.81 -1.98
N ILE A 243 -22.55 -2.64 -1.48
CA ILE A 243 -22.29 -2.58 -0.03
C ILE A 243 -22.81 -1.24 0.52
N THR A 244 -23.91 -1.24 1.24
CA THR A 244 -24.54 -0.04 1.80
C THR A 244 -24.22 0.19 3.26
N ALA A 245 -24.50 1.40 3.79
CA ALA A 245 -24.36 1.74 5.19
C ALA A 245 -25.21 0.81 6.10
N GLU A 246 -26.43 0.44 5.64
CA GLU A 246 -27.33 -0.48 6.36
C GLU A 246 -26.69 -1.87 6.48
N LEU A 247 -26.10 -2.37 5.38
CA LEU A 247 -25.43 -3.66 5.37
C LEU A 247 -24.21 -3.66 6.30
N ILE A 248 -23.42 -2.58 6.28
CA ILE A 248 -22.28 -2.42 7.19
C ILE A 248 -22.75 -2.42 8.65
N LYS A 249 -23.84 -1.71 9.00
CA LYS A 249 -24.43 -1.69 10.34
C LYS A 249 -24.96 -3.07 10.74
N LYS A 250 -25.68 -3.74 9.83
CA LYS A 250 -26.25 -5.08 10.05
C LYS A 250 -25.19 -6.08 10.54
N TYR A 251 -24.03 -6.08 9.90
CA TYR A 251 -22.95 -7.02 10.20
C TYR A 251 -21.84 -6.46 11.11
N GLY A 252 -21.75 -5.14 11.26
CA GLY A 252 -20.75 -4.47 12.09
C GLY A 252 -21.00 -4.61 13.59
N GLY A 253 -22.25 -4.44 14.02
CA GLY A 253 -22.59 -4.42 15.45
C GLY A 253 -22.30 -3.06 16.09
N ALA A 254 -21.94 -3.06 17.39
CA ALA A 254 -21.85 -1.84 18.20
C ALA A 254 -20.51 -1.09 18.03
N GLU A 255 -19.39 -1.80 17.96
CA GLU A 255 -18.04 -1.22 17.83
C GLU A 255 -17.22 -2.03 16.84
N TYR A 256 -16.71 -1.37 15.80
CA TYR A 256 -15.91 -2.01 14.76
C TYR A 256 -14.98 -1.01 14.07
N SER A 257 -13.94 -1.55 13.46
CA SER A 257 -13.10 -0.84 12.48
C SER A 257 -13.47 -1.27 11.07
N ILE A 258 -13.43 -0.34 10.12
CA ILE A 258 -13.62 -0.62 8.68
C ILE A 258 -12.26 -0.70 8.00
N PHE A 259 -12.04 -1.80 7.29
CA PHE A 259 -10.89 -1.97 6.39
C PHE A 259 -11.39 -2.14 4.96
N MET A 260 -10.83 -1.36 4.01
CA MET A 260 -11.29 -1.34 2.63
C MET A 260 -10.17 -1.69 1.66
N CYS A 261 -10.47 -2.56 0.71
CA CYS A 261 -9.61 -2.82 -0.43
C CYS A 261 -10.45 -3.22 -1.65
N GLY A 262 -10.25 -2.51 -2.78
CA GLY A 262 -11.04 -2.75 -3.99
C GLY A 262 -10.68 -1.79 -5.12
N PRO A 263 -11.47 -1.77 -6.20
CA PRO A 263 -11.28 -0.86 -7.33
C PRO A 263 -11.58 0.60 -6.96
N GLN A 264 -11.01 1.54 -7.70
CA GLN A 264 -11.16 2.98 -7.42
C GLN A 264 -12.62 3.45 -7.34
N GLY A 265 -13.50 2.98 -8.23
CA GLY A 265 -14.92 3.33 -8.19
C GLY A 265 -15.62 2.91 -6.89
N MET A 266 -15.20 1.79 -6.29
CA MET A 266 -15.72 1.32 -5.02
C MET A 266 -15.43 2.30 -3.88
N TYR A 267 -14.24 2.91 -3.83
CA TYR A 267 -13.92 3.88 -2.79
C TYR A 267 -14.77 5.14 -2.86
N ASN A 268 -15.04 5.64 -4.09
CA ASN A 268 -15.91 6.80 -4.28
C ASN A 268 -17.30 6.55 -3.72
N TYR A 269 -17.85 5.38 -4.02
CA TYR A 269 -19.15 4.97 -3.51
C TYR A 269 -19.14 4.71 -2.00
N LEU A 270 -18.17 3.93 -1.50
CA LEU A 270 -18.11 3.60 -0.06
C LEU A 270 -17.88 4.80 0.84
N ASP A 271 -17.19 5.86 0.38
CA ASP A 271 -17.05 7.08 1.18
C ASP A 271 -18.42 7.67 1.53
N THR A 272 -19.38 7.66 0.60
CA THR A 272 -20.77 8.13 0.84
C THR A 272 -21.55 7.21 1.79
N GLN A 273 -21.18 5.92 1.85
CA GLN A 273 -21.82 4.94 2.74
C GLN A 273 -21.23 4.94 4.15
N ILE A 274 -19.95 5.28 4.28
CA ILE A 274 -19.22 5.25 5.56
C ILE A 274 -19.40 6.56 6.33
N GLU A 275 -19.49 7.70 5.65
CA GLU A 275 -19.65 9.01 6.28
C GLU A 275 -20.84 9.04 7.28
N PRO A 276 -22.06 8.53 6.94
CA PRO A 276 -23.20 8.52 7.86
C PRO A 276 -23.03 7.60 9.07
N LEU A 277 -22.01 6.71 9.06
CA LEU A 277 -21.76 5.83 10.20
C LEU A 277 -21.08 6.55 11.38
N GLY A 278 -20.57 7.76 11.19
CA GLY A 278 -19.97 8.59 12.22
C GLY A 278 -18.72 7.99 12.88
N LEU A 279 -18.04 7.06 12.22
CA LEU A 279 -16.87 6.40 12.77
C LEU A 279 -15.69 7.37 12.90
N ARG A 280 -14.94 7.24 14.00
CA ARG A 280 -13.70 8.00 14.17
C ARG A 280 -12.70 7.61 13.06
N ARG A 281 -12.00 8.62 12.49
CA ARG A 281 -11.04 8.41 11.39
C ARG A 281 -10.03 7.29 11.65
N LYS A 282 -9.62 7.08 12.91
CA LYS A 282 -8.68 6.01 13.26
C LYS A 282 -9.21 4.59 12.99
N TYR A 283 -10.53 4.41 12.95
CA TYR A 283 -11.19 3.13 12.71
C TYR A 283 -11.50 2.86 11.23
N VAL A 284 -11.19 3.79 10.33
CA VAL A 284 -11.40 3.62 8.89
C VAL A 284 -10.06 3.56 8.18
N ARG A 285 -9.79 2.43 7.56
CA ARG A 285 -8.55 2.17 6.81
C ARG A 285 -8.84 1.80 5.40
N ARG A 286 -7.93 2.21 4.55
CA ARG A 286 -7.99 1.85 3.13
C ARG A 286 -6.58 1.57 2.61
N GLU A 287 -6.48 0.71 1.63
CA GLU A 287 -5.26 0.49 0.86
C GLU A 287 -5.57 0.71 -0.61
N LEU A 288 -4.93 1.71 -1.20
CA LEU A 288 -5.11 2.08 -2.60
C LEU A 288 -3.97 1.47 -3.41
N PHE A 289 -4.29 0.87 -4.54
CA PHE A 289 -3.31 0.35 -5.49
C PHE A 289 -3.37 1.12 -6.81
N GLY A 290 -2.18 1.57 -7.24
CA GLY A 290 -2.02 2.30 -8.48
C GLY A 290 -2.47 3.76 -8.41
N ALA A 291 -2.06 4.52 -9.41
CA ALA A 291 -2.45 5.92 -9.56
C ALA A 291 -3.92 6.05 -9.96
N ILE A 292 -4.51 7.20 -9.68
CA ILE A 292 -5.81 7.58 -10.23
C ILE A 292 -5.72 7.59 -11.76
N LYS A 293 -6.57 6.81 -12.43
CA LYS A 293 -6.55 6.68 -13.90
C LYS A 293 -7.09 7.92 -14.58
N ASN A 294 -8.14 8.51 -14.00
CA ASN A 294 -8.85 9.66 -14.54
C ASN A 294 -8.81 10.81 -13.53
N PRO A 295 -7.70 11.57 -13.43
CA PRO A 295 -7.59 12.66 -12.44
C PRO A 295 -8.67 13.73 -12.63
N TRP A 296 -9.16 13.93 -13.86
CA TRP A 296 -10.22 14.88 -14.20
C TRP A 296 -11.61 14.53 -13.67
N ASP A 297 -11.83 13.31 -13.18
CA ASP A 297 -13.09 12.91 -12.54
C ASP A 297 -13.11 13.27 -11.04
N GLN A 298 -12.01 13.83 -10.52
CA GLN A 298 -11.94 14.29 -9.15
C GLN A 298 -12.58 15.68 -9.01
N PRO A 299 -13.34 15.92 -7.93
CA PRO A 299 -14.04 17.20 -7.72
C PRO A 299 -13.11 18.42 -7.65
N ASP A 300 -11.88 18.22 -7.23
CA ASP A 300 -10.85 19.25 -7.04
C ASP A 300 -9.88 19.37 -8.23
N TYR A 301 -10.19 18.70 -9.37
CA TYR A 301 -9.32 18.77 -10.55
C TYR A 301 -9.36 20.16 -11.20
N PRO A 302 -8.20 20.78 -11.49
CA PRO A 302 -8.15 22.14 -12.03
C PRO A 302 -8.75 22.24 -13.44
N ALA A 303 -9.59 23.22 -13.63
CA ALA A 303 -10.21 23.49 -14.95
C ALA A 303 -9.17 23.84 -16.02
N GLY A 304 -9.40 23.40 -17.25
CA GLY A 304 -8.59 23.77 -18.41
C GLY A 304 -7.19 23.15 -18.49
N ILE A 305 -6.85 22.17 -17.63
CA ILE A 305 -5.58 21.46 -17.64
C ILE A 305 -5.64 20.17 -18.45
N ARG A 306 -6.83 19.52 -18.48
CA ARG A 306 -7.03 18.25 -19.17
C ARG A 306 -6.53 18.26 -20.61
N GLY A 307 -5.73 17.25 -20.96
CA GLY A 307 -5.18 17.07 -22.31
C GLY A 307 -3.98 17.94 -22.66
N LYS A 308 -3.55 18.82 -21.77
CA LYS A 308 -2.33 19.62 -21.99
C LYS A 308 -1.08 18.74 -21.80
N THR A 309 -0.04 19.12 -22.54
CA THR A 309 1.31 18.55 -22.42
C THR A 309 2.25 19.67 -22.03
N PHE A 310 3.11 19.41 -21.05
CA PHE A 310 4.11 20.33 -20.53
C PHE A 310 5.51 19.78 -20.76
N LYS A 311 6.52 20.63 -20.60
CA LYS A 311 7.92 20.21 -20.59
C LYS A 311 8.30 19.83 -19.15
N MET A 312 9.03 18.73 -19.00
CA MET A 312 9.55 18.32 -17.72
C MET A 312 11.06 18.10 -17.81
N LYS A 313 11.79 18.85 -17.00
CA LYS A 313 13.22 18.65 -16.78
C LYS A 313 13.42 17.80 -15.54
N LEU A 314 13.96 16.59 -15.69
CA LEU A 314 14.34 15.71 -14.61
C LEU A 314 15.84 15.81 -14.37
N ILE A 315 16.23 15.95 -13.11
CA ILE A 315 17.61 15.94 -12.64
C ILE A 315 17.80 14.67 -11.82
N GLN A 316 18.70 13.78 -12.25
CA GLN A 316 18.99 12.54 -11.54
C GLN A 316 20.51 12.31 -11.49
N CYS A 317 21.08 12.29 -10.30
CA CYS A 317 22.52 12.13 -10.09
C CYS A 317 23.36 13.13 -10.95
N GLY A 318 22.90 14.38 -11.06
CA GLY A 318 23.56 15.44 -11.82
C GLY A 318 23.37 15.36 -13.34
N LYS A 319 22.67 14.36 -13.86
CA LYS A 319 22.25 14.28 -15.26
C LYS A 319 20.89 14.96 -15.43
N GLU A 320 20.71 15.66 -16.52
CA GLU A 320 19.47 16.35 -16.87
C GLU A 320 18.81 15.66 -18.07
N TYR A 321 17.49 15.53 -18.00
CA TYR A 321 16.65 14.95 -19.04
C TYR A 321 15.48 15.87 -19.31
N GLU A 322 15.24 16.20 -20.56
CA GLU A 322 14.07 16.97 -20.99
C GLU A 322 13.08 16.03 -21.68
N ILE A 323 11.89 15.92 -21.14
CA ILE A 323 10.85 15.01 -21.62
C ILE A 323 9.47 15.69 -21.58
N PRO A 324 8.54 15.31 -22.45
CA PRO A 324 7.15 15.74 -22.34
C PRO A 324 6.44 15.01 -21.21
N VAL A 325 5.54 15.70 -20.51
CA VAL A 325 4.64 15.16 -19.51
C VAL A 325 3.21 15.59 -19.77
N SER A 326 2.29 14.64 -19.87
CA SER A 326 0.87 14.93 -20.03
C SER A 326 0.22 15.27 -18.67
N ALA A 327 -0.70 16.23 -18.65
CA ALA A 327 -1.54 16.50 -17.49
C ALA A 327 -2.46 15.30 -17.13
N ASN A 328 -2.66 14.38 -18.07
CA ASN A 328 -3.53 13.22 -17.88
C ASN A 328 -2.83 11.99 -17.29
N GLU A 329 -1.51 12.03 -17.13
CA GLU A 329 -0.73 10.92 -16.60
C GLU A 329 0.06 11.32 -15.35
N PRO A 330 0.33 10.39 -14.43
CA PRO A 330 1.25 10.66 -13.33
C PRO A 330 2.66 11.02 -13.86
N VAL A 331 3.31 11.97 -13.20
CA VAL A 331 4.68 12.39 -13.52
C VAL A 331 5.66 11.21 -13.59
N LEU A 332 5.47 10.21 -12.73
CA LEU A 332 6.24 8.97 -12.74
C LEU A 332 6.13 8.22 -14.07
N VAL A 333 4.93 8.14 -14.64
CA VAL A 333 4.68 7.41 -15.90
C VAL A 333 5.41 8.09 -17.07
N ALA A 334 5.47 9.43 -17.10
CA ALA A 334 6.24 10.15 -18.10
C ALA A 334 7.74 9.84 -18.00
N ALA A 335 8.30 9.77 -16.79
CA ALA A 335 9.69 9.39 -16.56
C ALA A 335 9.97 7.93 -17.03
N GLU A 336 9.11 6.98 -16.67
CA GLU A 336 9.21 5.58 -17.08
C GLU A 336 9.17 5.43 -18.61
N ARG A 337 8.25 6.13 -19.29
CA ARG A 337 8.15 6.12 -20.75
C ARG A 337 9.42 6.64 -21.43
N ALA A 338 10.15 7.53 -20.77
CA ALA A 338 11.44 8.04 -21.25
C ALA A 338 12.63 7.15 -20.81
N GLY A 339 12.39 5.97 -20.24
CA GLY A 339 13.44 5.06 -19.77
C GLY A 339 14.18 5.54 -18.51
N ILE A 340 13.64 6.55 -17.79
CA ILE A 340 14.24 7.08 -16.56
C ILE A 340 13.67 6.33 -15.37
N CYS A 341 14.52 5.59 -14.66
CA CYS A 341 14.14 4.80 -13.51
C CYS A 341 14.07 5.70 -12.26
N VAL A 342 12.86 5.96 -11.78
CA VAL A 342 12.58 6.62 -10.50
C VAL A 342 12.17 5.55 -9.49
N PRO A 343 12.69 5.55 -8.24
CA PRO A 343 12.29 4.55 -7.25
C PRO A 343 10.78 4.57 -7.03
N GLU A 344 10.18 3.38 -7.00
CA GLU A 344 8.74 3.26 -6.81
C GLU A 344 8.37 1.97 -6.09
N ARG A 345 7.18 1.94 -5.47
CA ARG A 345 6.62 0.75 -4.83
C ARG A 345 5.09 0.70 -4.87
N CYS A 346 4.37 1.51 -4.06
CA CYS A 346 2.91 1.45 -3.99
C CYS A 346 2.19 2.01 -5.22
N ARG A 347 2.77 3.00 -5.90
CA ARG A 347 2.18 3.76 -7.03
C ARG A 347 0.86 4.46 -6.71
N SER A 348 0.53 4.62 -5.42
CA SER A 348 -0.71 5.24 -4.93
C SER A 348 -0.49 6.52 -4.12
N GLY A 349 0.76 7.01 -4.05
CA GLY A 349 1.08 8.22 -3.29
C GLY A 349 1.36 8.01 -1.81
N GLU A 350 1.17 6.80 -1.26
CA GLU A 350 1.21 6.57 0.19
C GLU A 350 2.62 6.34 0.77
N CYS A 351 3.44 5.49 0.12
CA CYS A 351 4.67 4.99 0.72
C CYS A 351 5.82 5.99 0.72
N GLY A 352 5.79 7.02 -0.13
CA GLY A 352 6.83 8.03 -0.27
C GLY A 352 8.14 7.54 -0.89
N TRP A 353 8.19 6.32 -1.45
CA TRP A 353 9.40 5.77 -2.03
C TRP A 353 9.86 6.56 -3.27
N CYS A 354 8.91 7.05 -4.06
CA CYS A 354 9.17 7.90 -5.24
C CYS A 354 9.37 9.38 -4.91
N ARG A 355 9.44 9.76 -3.63
CA ARG A 355 9.53 11.16 -3.19
C ARG A 355 10.62 11.93 -3.93
N SER A 356 10.23 12.97 -4.66
CA SER A 356 11.10 13.82 -5.48
C SER A 356 10.90 15.27 -5.13
N ARG A 357 11.92 16.10 -5.29
CA ARG A 357 11.84 17.52 -4.98
C ARG A 357 11.40 18.31 -6.20
N LEU A 358 10.31 19.04 -6.10
CA LEU A 358 9.85 19.97 -7.12
C LEU A 358 10.63 21.29 -6.96
N LEU A 359 11.50 21.57 -7.92
CA LEU A 359 12.33 22.77 -7.93
C LEU A 359 11.62 23.95 -8.60
N SER A 360 10.79 23.66 -9.60
CA SER A 360 10.01 24.68 -10.32
C SER A 360 8.75 24.05 -10.92
N GLY A 361 7.73 24.89 -11.11
CA GLY A 361 6.45 24.49 -11.68
C GLY A 361 5.42 24.14 -10.62
N SER A 362 4.31 23.54 -11.05
CA SER A 362 3.19 23.14 -10.19
C SER A 362 2.60 21.81 -10.61
N VAL A 363 2.10 21.07 -9.63
CA VAL A 363 1.45 19.77 -9.83
C VAL A 363 0.10 19.74 -9.12
N TYR A 364 -0.85 19.04 -9.70
CA TYR A 364 -2.07 18.61 -9.06
C TYR A 364 -1.83 17.28 -8.34
N VAL A 365 -2.23 17.19 -7.09
CA VAL A 365 -2.24 15.95 -6.30
C VAL A 365 -3.65 15.76 -5.76
N PRO A 366 -4.39 14.75 -6.22
CA PRO A 366 -5.75 14.51 -5.75
C PRO A 366 -5.78 14.33 -4.24
N ALA A 367 -6.67 15.04 -3.54
CA ALA A 367 -6.73 15.05 -2.07
C ALA A 367 -6.83 13.65 -1.46
N ARG A 368 -7.49 12.72 -2.16
CA ARG A 368 -7.66 11.33 -1.72
C ARG A 368 -6.36 10.53 -1.71
N THR A 369 -5.44 10.79 -2.64
CA THR A 369 -4.16 10.08 -2.79
C THR A 369 -2.97 10.90 -2.32
N ASP A 370 -3.20 12.04 -1.65
CA ASP A 370 -2.14 12.83 -1.08
C ASP A 370 -1.64 12.22 0.24
N GLY A 371 -0.73 11.28 0.12
CA GLY A 371 -0.02 10.66 1.24
C GLY A 371 1.24 11.40 1.68
N ARG A 372 1.48 12.61 1.17
CA ARG A 372 2.63 13.41 1.56
C ARG A 372 2.54 13.82 3.03
N ARG A 373 3.66 13.74 3.73
CA ARG A 373 3.77 14.30 5.08
C ARG A 373 3.76 15.82 5.02
N ARG A 374 3.37 16.48 6.10
CA ARG A 374 3.39 17.96 6.20
C ARG A 374 4.76 18.53 5.86
N ALA A 375 5.84 17.87 6.28
CA ALA A 375 7.20 18.28 5.95
C ALA A 375 7.49 18.15 4.46
N ASP A 376 7.01 17.10 3.78
CA ASP A 376 7.20 16.95 2.34
C ASP A 376 6.56 18.12 1.59
N VAL A 377 5.34 18.49 1.93
CA VAL A 377 4.66 19.65 1.34
C VAL A 377 5.41 20.96 1.64
N ALA A 378 5.83 21.17 2.90
CA ALA A 378 6.52 22.39 3.33
C ALA A 378 7.87 22.58 2.63
N PHE A 379 8.57 21.48 2.29
CA PHE A 379 9.87 21.53 1.63
C PHE A 379 9.82 21.26 0.12
N GLY A 380 8.65 21.30 -0.49
CA GLY A 380 8.47 21.18 -1.94
C GLY A 380 8.68 19.78 -2.49
N TYR A 381 8.43 18.73 -1.68
CA TYR A 381 8.46 17.37 -2.17
C TYR A 381 7.10 16.92 -2.70
N ILE A 382 7.14 16.17 -3.79
CA ILE A 382 5.98 15.52 -4.39
C ILE A 382 6.20 14.01 -4.42
N HIS A 383 5.09 13.26 -4.59
CA HIS A 383 5.13 11.84 -4.93
C HIS A 383 4.76 11.67 -6.42
N PRO A 384 5.74 11.56 -7.33
CA PRO A 384 5.50 11.52 -8.77
C PRO A 384 4.47 10.49 -9.23
N CYS A 385 4.30 9.39 -8.49
CA CYS A 385 3.32 8.35 -8.81
C CYS A 385 1.85 8.80 -8.60
N ALA A 386 1.61 9.89 -7.86
CA ALA A 386 0.28 10.43 -7.58
C ALA A 386 0.20 11.94 -7.85
N SER A 387 1.13 12.49 -8.63
CA SER A 387 1.20 13.90 -9.00
C SER A 387 1.04 14.05 -10.50
N PHE A 388 0.28 15.06 -10.93
CA PHE A 388 -0.04 15.37 -12.33
C PHE A 388 0.44 16.77 -12.67
N ALA A 389 1.07 16.96 -13.85
CA ALA A 389 1.61 18.25 -14.25
C ALA A 389 0.53 19.30 -14.50
N MET A 390 0.73 20.53 -13.98
CA MET A 390 -0.13 21.69 -14.23
C MET A 390 0.61 22.81 -14.98
N SER A 391 1.91 22.73 -15.07
CA SER A 391 2.81 23.63 -15.79
C SER A 391 4.07 22.88 -16.21
N ASP A 392 5.00 23.55 -16.87
CA ASP A 392 6.36 23.04 -17.03
C ASP A 392 6.97 22.74 -15.65
N LEU A 393 7.74 21.65 -15.55
CA LEU A 393 8.27 21.15 -14.29
C LEU A 393 9.79 21.07 -14.31
N VAL A 394 10.41 21.32 -13.16
CA VAL A 394 11.79 20.92 -12.88
C VAL A 394 11.80 20.07 -11.62
N LEU A 395 12.24 18.83 -11.73
CA LEU A 395 12.25 17.85 -10.65
C LEU A 395 13.65 17.29 -10.39
N ASP A 396 14.05 17.25 -9.13
CA ASP A 396 15.19 16.47 -8.67
C ASP A 396 14.67 15.14 -8.13
N VAL A 397 15.03 14.06 -8.82
CA VAL A 397 14.54 12.70 -8.54
C VAL A 397 15.65 11.84 -7.96
N PRO A 398 15.34 10.96 -6.98
CA PRO A 398 16.32 10.05 -6.44
C PRO A 398 16.77 9.03 -7.47
N ASN A 399 17.96 8.47 -7.27
CA ASN A 399 18.47 7.41 -8.15
C ASN A 399 17.64 6.14 -7.96
N GLY A 400 16.99 5.70 -9.02
CA GLY A 400 16.20 4.47 -9.09
C GLY A 400 17.02 3.30 -9.58
N THR A 401 18.09 2.93 -8.89
CA THR A 401 18.73 1.65 -9.15
C THR A 401 17.82 0.53 -8.67
N LEU A 402 16.89 0.09 -9.51
CA LEU A 402 16.28 -1.23 -9.40
C LEU A 402 17.37 -2.24 -9.85
N ARG A 403 18.17 -2.68 -8.90
CA ARG A 403 19.18 -3.72 -9.09
C ARG A 403 18.58 -5.11 -9.06
#